data_8d989482339e5435c54af0df814372cf
#
_entry.id   8d989482339e5435c54af0df814372cf
#
_cell.length_a   1.000
_cell.length_b   1.000
_cell.length_c   1.000
_cell.angle_alpha   90.00
_cell.angle_beta   90.00
_cell.angle_gamma   90.00
#
_symmetry.space_group_name_H-M   'P 1'
#
loop_
_entity.id
_entity.type
_entity.pdbx_description
1 polymer ?
#
loop_
_entity_poly.entity_id
_entity_poly.type
_entity_poly.pdbx_seq_one_letter_code
_entity_poly.pdbx_strand_id
1 'polypeptide(L)'
;MTLKPAPDRLLGRLQLERNGVPIYVQLRDQILQAVRSGLLEPGERLPTMRQVAVALKVDLNTVRHAYDELERAGALTLERGRGSFVSEISSTQVREYALAQTAEVLAAGVLARAREAGVAPAALAQALARLIERENP
;
A
#
# COMPACT_ATOMS: atom_id res chain seq x y z
N MET A 1 -15.80 -19.54 19.73
CA MET A 1 -15.51 -18.14 19.46
C MET A 1 -15.51 -17.92 17.94
N THR A 2 -16.44 -17.13 17.45
CA THR A 2 -16.57 -16.92 16.01
C THR A 2 -15.64 -15.80 15.55
N LEU A 3 -14.75 -16.08 14.61
CA LEU A 3 -13.90 -15.04 14.03
C LEU A 3 -14.77 -14.09 13.20
N LYS A 4 -14.42 -12.81 13.24
CA LYS A 4 -15.08 -11.82 12.37
C LYS A 4 -14.84 -12.18 10.90
N PRO A 5 -15.77 -11.87 9.99
CA PRO A 5 -15.55 -12.03 8.57
C PRO A 5 -14.28 -11.30 8.11
N ALA A 6 -13.63 -11.81 7.06
CA ALA A 6 -12.39 -11.24 6.54
C ALA A 6 -12.46 -9.72 6.29
N PRO A 7 -13.54 -9.19 5.66
CA PRO A 7 -13.65 -7.74 5.45
C PRO A 7 -13.59 -6.94 6.75
N ASP A 8 -14.27 -7.40 7.80
CA ASP A 8 -14.29 -6.72 9.09
C ASP A 8 -12.95 -6.79 9.80
N ARG A 9 -12.25 -7.93 9.68
CA ARG A 9 -10.90 -8.08 10.26
C ARG A 9 -9.94 -7.08 9.63
N LEU A 10 -9.98 -6.92 8.32
CA LEU A 10 -9.11 -5.97 7.62
C LEU A 10 -9.45 -4.53 8.01
N LEU A 11 -10.72 -4.15 7.97
CA LEU A 11 -11.14 -2.78 8.32
C LEU A 11 -10.66 -2.37 9.71
N GLY A 12 -10.66 -3.30 10.66
CA GLY A 12 -10.19 -3.03 12.02
C GLY A 12 -8.68 -2.84 12.13
N ARG A 13 -7.92 -3.22 11.11
CA ARG A 13 -6.45 -3.10 11.10
C ARG A 13 -5.94 -1.91 10.31
N LEU A 14 -6.75 -1.33 9.45
CA LEU A 14 -6.31 -0.21 8.60
C LEU A 14 -6.21 1.07 9.41
N GLN A 15 -5.02 1.67 9.40
CA GLN A 15 -4.75 2.95 10.07
C GLN A 15 -3.94 3.84 9.15
N LEU A 16 -4.47 5.03 8.88
CA LEU A 16 -3.82 6.00 7.99
C LEU A 16 -3.15 7.09 8.81
N GLU A 17 -1.94 7.47 8.40
CA GLU A 17 -1.13 8.49 9.07
C GLU A 17 -0.77 9.62 8.12
N ARG A 18 -0.57 10.81 8.69
CA ARG A 18 -0.07 11.96 7.93
C ARG A 18 1.46 12.02 8.07
N ASN A 19 2.15 11.18 7.28
CA ASN A 19 3.61 11.04 7.38
C ASN A 19 4.32 11.33 6.05
N GLY A 20 3.63 11.96 5.09
CA GLY A 20 4.21 12.25 3.79
C GLY A 20 4.08 11.11 2.79
N VAL A 21 3.64 9.93 3.21
CA VAL A 21 3.37 8.81 2.31
C VAL A 21 1.94 8.95 1.78
N PRO A 22 1.73 8.88 0.45
CA PRO A 22 0.38 8.98 -0.11
C PRO A 22 -0.57 7.94 0.51
N ILE A 23 -1.82 8.32 0.69
CA ILE A 23 -2.82 7.46 1.35
C ILE A 23 -2.99 6.13 0.62
N TYR A 24 -3.04 6.14 -0.73
CA TYR A 24 -3.22 4.89 -1.46
C TYR A 24 -2.04 3.93 -1.26
N VAL A 25 -0.82 4.45 -1.07
CA VAL A 25 0.37 3.63 -0.79
C VAL A 25 0.22 2.98 0.59
N GLN A 26 -0.22 3.74 1.59
CA GLN A 26 -0.45 3.21 2.93
C GLN A 26 -1.50 2.10 2.91
N LEU A 27 -2.61 2.31 2.20
CA LEU A 27 -3.66 1.31 2.05
C LEU A 27 -3.14 0.05 1.37
N ARG A 28 -2.46 0.21 0.25
CA ARG A 28 -1.89 -0.91 -0.48
C ARG A 28 -0.96 -1.75 0.40
N ASP A 29 -0.03 -1.07 1.08
CA ASP A 29 0.97 -1.76 1.89
C ASP A 29 0.35 -2.47 3.09
N GLN A 30 -0.67 -1.87 3.73
CA GLN A 30 -1.35 -2.50 4.86
C GLN A 30 -2.18 -3.70 4.43
N ILE A 31 -2.82 -3.65 3.25
CA ILE A 31 -3.54 -4.80 2.71
C ILE A 31 -2.56 -5.94 2.36
N LEU A 32 -1.43 -5.60 1.75
CA LEU A 32 -0.37 -6.59 1.48
C LEU A 32 0.13 -7.24 2.76
N GLN A 33 0.33 -6.44 3.81
CA GLN A 33 0.77 -6.96 5.09
C GLN A 33 -0.27 -7.91 5.69
N ALA A 34 -1.55 -7.60 5.54
CA ALA A 34 -2.62 -8.48 6.01
C ALA A 34 -2.61 -9.83 5.26
N VAL A 35 -2.35 -9.80 3.96
CA VAL A 35 -2.22 -11.02 3.16
C VAL A 35 -1.00 -11.83 3.59
N ARG A 36 0.13 -11.17 3.78
CA ARG A 36 1.39 -11.83 4.16
C ARG A 36 1.36 -12.41 5.57
N SER A 37 0.69 -11.74 6.49
CA SER A 37 0.62 -12.20 7.88
C SER A 37 -0.40 -13.31 8.10
N GLY A 38 -1.20 -13.63 7.09
CA GLY A 38 -2.26 -14.63 7.21
C GLY A 38 -3.56 -14.08 7.78
N LEU A 39 -3.65 -12.76 8.04
CA LEU A 39 -4.90 -12.14 8.47
C LEU A 39 -5.98 -12.30 7.40
N LEU A 40 -5.57 -12.23 6.14
CA LEU A 40 -6.39 -12.55 4.97
C LEU A 40 -5.76 -13.73 4.25
N GLU A 41 -6.55 -14.77 4.02
CA GLU A 41 -6.09 -15.97 3.32
C GLU A 41 -6.49 -15.95 1.84
N PRO A 42 -5.79 -16.70 0.98
CA PRO A 42 -6.19 -16.83 -0.42
C PRO A 42 -7.66 -17.19 -0.56
N GLY A 43 -8.35 -16.51 -1.47
CA GLY A 43 -9.77 -16.71 -1.71
C GLY A 43 -10.70 -15.93 -0.80
N GLU A 44 -10.20 -15.36 0.27
CA GLU A 44 -11.04 -14.55 1.15
C GLU A 44 -11.43 -13.22 0.50
N ARG A 45 -12.62 -12.74 0.83
CA ARG A 45 -13.16 -11.50 0.27
C ARG A 45 -12.63 -10.29 1.04
N LEU A 46 -12.28 -9.24 0.29
CA LEU A 46 -11.94 -7.94 0.87
C LEU A 46 -13.19 -7.09 1.08
N PRO A 47 -13.13 -6.07 1.95
CA PRO A 47 -14.20 -5.09 2.00
C PRO A 47 -14.31 -4.40 0.64
N THR A 48 -15.51 -3.94 0.30
CA THR A 48 -15.70 -3.18 -0.93
C THR A 48 -14.94 -1.86 -0.85
N MET A 49 -14.59 -1.30 -1.99
CA MET A 49 -13.91 0.00 -2.04
C MET A 49 -14.72 1.06 -1.29
N ARG A 50 -16.04 1.03 -1.44
CA ARG A 50 -16.94 1.97 -0.76
C ARG A 50 -16.92 1.79 0.75
N GLN A 51 -16.90 0.55 1.23
CA GLN A 51 -16.79 0.27 2.67
C GLN A 51 -15.49 0.83 3.25
N VAL A 52 -14.39 0.67 2.54
CA VAL A 52 -13.10 1.21 2.97
C VAL A 52 -13.13 2.73 2.97
N ALA A 53 -13.65 3.35 1.91
CA ALA A 53 -13.73 4.81 1.80
C ALA A 53 -14.55 5.41 2.94
N VAL A 54 -15.68 4.80 3.28
CA VAL A 54 -16.55 5.26 4.37
C VAL A 54 -15.86 5.05 5.73
N ALA A 55 -15.30 3.86 5.97
CA ALA A 55 -14.68 3.52 7.25
C ALA A 55 -13.47 4.39 7.56
N LEU A 56 -12.65 4.70 6.57
CA LEU A 56 -11.42 5.48 6.74
C LEU A 56 -11.59 6.97 6.43
N LYS A 57 -12.78 7.37 5.98
CA LYS A 57 -13.08 8.75 5.59
C LYS A 57 -12.11 9.28 4.53
N VAL A 58 -11.88 8.48 3.52
CA VAL A 58 -11.02 8.83 2.38
C VAL A 58 -11.82 8.81 1.08
N ASP A 59 -11.26 9.46 0.06
CA ASP A 59 -11.87 9.51 -1.26
C ASP A 59 -11.94 8.12 -1.89
N LEU A 60 -13.07 7.81 -2.55
CA LEU A 60 -13.27 6.53 -3.22
C LEU A 60 -12.20 6.28 -4.29
N ASN A 61 -11.77 7.32 -5.01
CA ASN A 61 -10.73 7.18 -6.03
C ASN A 61 -9.38 6.79 -5.43
N THR A 62 -9.07 7.25 -4.22
CA THR A 62 -7.87 6.86 -3.50
C THR A 62 -7.90 5.37 -3.18
N VAL A 63 -9.04 4.86 -2.72
CA VAL A 63 -9.21 3.43 -2.44
C VAL A 63 -9.12 2.62 -3.74
N ARG A 64 -9.77 3.10 -4.80
CA ARG A 64 -9.72 2.45 -6.11
C ARG A 64 -8.28 2.33 -6.61
N HIS A 65 -7.49 3.37 -6.46
CA HIS A 65 -6.08 3.37 -6.86
C HIS A 65 -5.29 2.27 -6.12
N ALA A 66 -5.50 2.15 -4.80
CA ALA A 66 -4.85 1.10 -4.01
C ALA A 66 -5.25 -0.30 -4.49
N TYR A 67 -6.54 -0.53 -4.71
CA TYR A 67 -7.05 -1.82 -5.17
C TYR A 67 -6.56 -2.15 -6.59
N ASP A 68 -6.52 -1.16 -7.48
CA ASP A 68 -6.01 -1.36 -8.85
C ASP A 68 -4.54 -1.78 -8.83
N GLU A 69 -3.73 -1.17 -7.98
CA GLU A 69 -2.33 -1.56 -7.83
C GLU A 69 -2.17 -2.98 -7.28
N LEU A 70 -3.00 -3.33 -6.30
CA LEU A 70 -3.00 -4.69 -5.74
C LEU A 70 -3.40 -5.73 -6.79
N GLU A 71 -4.35 -5.40 -7.66
CA GLU A 71 -4.72 -6.27 -8.76
C GLU A 71 -3.59 -6.41 -9.77
N ARG A 72 -2.96 -5.32 -10.17
CA ARG A 72 -1.81 -5.35 -11.09
C ARG A 72 -0.65 -6.15 -10.52
N ALA A 73 -0.43 -6.07 -9.22
CA ALA A 73 0.59 -6.86 -8.54
C ALA A 73 0.23 -8.33 -8.42
N GLY A 74 -1.02 -8.70 -8.73
CA GLY A 74 -1.50 -10.06 -8.61
C GLY A 74 -1.94 -10.44 -7.20
N ALA A 75 -2.02 -9.49 -6.27
CA ALA A 75 -2.43 -9.76 -4.89
C ALA A 75 -3.95 -9.94 -4.76
N LEU A 76 -4.71 -9.24 -5.59
CA LEU A 76 -6.16 -9.29 -5.60
C LEU A 76 -6.68 -9.72 -6.95
N THR A 77 -7.84 -10.35 -6.93
CA THR A 77 -8.64 -10.65 -8.11
C THR A 77 -9.96 -9.90 -7.98
N LEU A 78 -10.27 -9.06 -8.96
CA LEU A 78 -11.53 -8.34 -9.02
C LEU A 78 -12.52 -9.17 -9.86
N GLU A 79 -13.62 -9.57 -9.24
CA GLU A 79 -14.69 -10.31 -9.93
C GLU A 79 -15.90 -9.40 -10.05
N ARG A 80 -16.26 -9.04 -11.28
CA ARG A 80 -17.40 -8.17 -11.54
C ARG A 80 -18.68 -8.72 -10.91
N GLY A 81 -19.38 -7.87 -10.14
CA GLY A 81 -20.61 -8.23 -9.48
C GLY A 81 -20.45 -9.08 -8.23
N ARG A 82 -19.23 -9.54 -7.92
CA ARG A 82 -18.97 -10.37 -6.75
C ARG A 82 -18.06 -9.72 -5.72
N GLY A 83 -17.10 -8.90 -6.16
CA GLY A 83 -16.20 -8.18 -5.27
C GLY A 83 -14.73 -8.45 -5.54
N SER A 84 -13.90 -8.12 -4.55
CA SER A 84 -12.45 -8.29 -4.60
C SER A 84 -12.06 -9.42 -3.66
N PHE A 85 -11.16 -10.29 -4.13
CA PHE A 85 -10.74 -11.48 -3.39
C PHE A 85 -9.22 -11.57 -3.35
N VAL A 86 -8.68 -12.17 -2.29
CA VAL A 86 -7.25 -12.43 -2.19
C VAL A 86 -6.89 -13.49 -3.22
N SER A 87 -5.87 -13.21 -4.05
CA SER A 87 -5.42 -14.17 -5.06
C SER A 87 -4.50 -15.24 -4.44
N GLU A 88 -4.19 -16.28 -5.20
CA GLU A 88 -3.34 -17.38 -4.74
C GLU A 88 -1.87 -17.22 -5.16
N ILE A 89 -1.47 -16.01 -5.52
CA ILE A 89 -0.10 -15.73 -5.97
C ILE A 89 0.88 -15.69 -4.80
N SER A 90 2.17 -15.88 -5.10
CA SER A 90 3.24 -15.81 -4.11
C SER A 90 3.27 -14.45 -3.41
N SER A 91 3.18 -14.44 -2.08
CA SER A 91 3.25 -13.23 -1.27
C SER A 91 4.59 -12.50 -1.40
N THR A 92 5.68 -13.23 -1.65
CA THR A 92 7.02 -12.66 -1.85
C THR A 92 7.07 -11.82 -3.13
N GLN A 93 6.57 -12.35 -4.25
CA GLN A 93 6.54 -11.63 -5.51
C GLN A 93 5.67 -10.39 -5.43
N VAL A 94 4.52 -10.50 -4.79
CA VAL A 94 3.61 -9.37 -4.57
C VAL A 94 4.29 -8.28 -3.76
N ARG A 95 4.99 -8.67 -2.70
CA ARG A 95 5.70 -7.73 -1.84
C ARG A 95 6.80 -6.99 -2.59
N GLU A 96 7.60 -7.72 -3.36
CA GLU A 96 8.70 -7.11 -4.13
C GLU A 96 8.17 -6.05 -5.10
N TYR A 97 7.08 -6.37 -5.81
CA TYR A 97 6.44 -5.42 -6.71
C TYR A 97 5.98 -4.17 -5.94
N ALA A 98 5.27 -4.34 -4.84
CA ALA A 98 4.74 -3.23 -4.06
C ALA A 98 5.83 -2.35 -3.47
N LEU A 99 6.92 -2.95 -2.97
CA LEU A 99 8.05 -2.20 -2.42
C LEU A 99 8.74 -1.36 -3.50
N ALA A 100 8.90 -1.92 -4.71
CA ALA A 100 9.48 -1.17 -5.82
C ALA A 100 8.61 0.05 -6.19
N GLN A 101 7.29 -0.12 -6.23
CA GLN A 101 6.36 0.97 -6.52
C GLN A 101 6.38 2.03 -5.41
N THR A 102 6.45 1.61 -4.15
CA THR A 102 6.55 2.53 -3.01
C THR A 102 7.81 3.36 -3.08
N ALA A 103 8.95 2.74 -3.38
CA ALA A 103 10.23 3.44 -3.51
C ALA A 103 10.17 4.52 -4.61
N GLU A 104 9.57 4.20 -5.76
CA GLU A 104 9.40 5.15 -6.86
C GLU A 104 8.57 6.37 -6.43
N VAL A 105 7.46 6.13 -5.76
CA VAL A 105 6.57 7.22 -5.30
C VAL A 105 7.28 8.10 -4.28
N LEU A 106 7.99 7.51 -3.32
CA LEU A 106 8.74 8.27 -2.32
C LEU A 106 9.86 9.08 -2.96
N ALA A 107 10.60 8.48 -3.87
CA ALA A 107 11.69 9.16 -4.57
C ALA A 107 11.17 10.36 -5.37
N ALA A 108 10.06 10.19 -6.11
CA ALA A 108 9.45 11.28 -6.87
C ALA A 108 9.02 12.43 -5.97
N GLY A 109 8.42 12.12 -4.81
CA GLY A 109 8.00 13.13 -3.84
C GLY A 109 9.16 13.89 -3.24
N VAL A 110 10.25 13.21 -2.91
CA VAL A 110 11.46 13.82 -2.38
C VAL A 110 12.12 14.73 -3.42
N LEU A 111 12.18 14.27 -4.68
CA LEU A 111 12.72 15.11 -5.76
C LEU A 111 11.90 16.38 -5.97
N ALA A 112 10.58 16.28 -5.91
CA ALA A 112 9.70 17.45 -6.04
C ALA A 112 9.97 18.47 -4.93
N ARG A 113 10.09 17.99 -3.69
CA ARG A 113 10.43 18.85 -2.54
C ARG A 113 11.79 19.49 -2.68
N ALA A 114 12.78 18.75 -3.16
CA ALA A 114 14.12 19.26 -3.39
C ALA A 114 14.11 20.40 -4.40
N ARG A 115 13.36 20.26 -5.49
CA ARG A 115 13.22 21.30 -6.50
C ARG A 115 12.59 22.56 -5.93
N GLU A 116 11.53 22.43 -5.15
CA GLU A 116 10.88 23.56 -4.48
C GLU A 116 11.83 24.28 -3.52
N ALA A 117 12.69 23.54 -2.83
CA ALA A 117 13.67 24.08 -1.90
C ALA A 117 14.95 24.60 -2.58
N GLY A 118 15.07 24.43 -3.90
CA GLY A 118 16.27 24.85 -4.63
C GLY A 118 17.46 23.91 -4.44
N VAL A 119 17.22 22.69 -3.99
CA VAL A 119 18.27 21.69 -3.79
C VAL A 119 18.48 20.89 -5.07
N ALA A 120 19.73 20.83 -5.54
CA ALA A 120 20.06 20.06 -6.75
C ALA A 120 19.87 18.55 -6.50
N PRO A 121 19.34 17.80 -7.48
CA PRO A 121 19.15 16.35 -7.33
C PRO A 121 20.42 15.60 -6.92
N ALA A 122 21.58 16.01 -7.42
CA ALA A 122 22.87 15.40 -7.06
C ALA A 122 23.20 15.59 -5.58
N ALA A 123 22.94 16.78 -5.03
CA ALA A 123 23.17 17.07 -3.63
C ALA A 123 22.24 16.24 -2.74
N LEU A 124 20.99 16.09 -3.15
CA LEU A 124 20.01 15.25 -2.46
C LEU A 124 20.47 13.79 -2.44
N ALA A 125 20.91 13.27 -3.59
CA ALA A 125 21.39 11.89 -3.70
C ALA A 125 22.58 11.63 -2.77
N GLN A 126 23.52 12.57 -2.70
CA GLN A 126 24.68 12.46 -1.81
C GLN A 126 24.26 12.46 -0.35
N ALA A 127 23.33 13.33 0.02
CA ALA A 127 22.82 13.40 1.40
C ALA A 127 22.11 12.10 1.80
N LEU A 128 21.29 11.55 0.90
CA LEU A 128 20.61 10.28 1.13
C LEU A 128 21.62 9.14 1.31
N ALA A 129 22.65 9.09 0.46
CA ALA A 129 23.69 8.07 0.57
C ALA A 129 24.38 8.10 1.94
N ARG A 130 24.72 9.32 2.43
CA ARG A 130 25.33 9.47 3.76
C ARG A 130 24.41 9.01 4.89
N LEU A 131 23.12 9.33 4.79
CA LEU A 131 22.16 8.91 5.81
C LEU A 131 22.00 7.38 5.83
N ILE A 132 21.95 6.77 4.64
CA ILE A 132 21.83 5.31 4.51
C ILE A 132 23.06 4.62 5.13
N GLU A 133 24.26 5.14 4.88
CA GLU A 133 25.49 4.59 5.47
C GLU A 133 25.48 4.63 7.00
N ARG A 134 24.88 5.67 7.59
CA ARG A 134 24.76 5.79 9.05
C ARG A 134 23.81 4.77 9.66
N GLU A 135 22.77 4.37 8.91
CA GLU A 135 21.81 3.38 9.38
C GLU A 135 22.33 1.95 9.24
N ASN A 136 23.26 1.73 8.31
CA ASN A 136 23.86 0.41 8.07
C ASN A 136 25.37 0.49 8.25
N PRO A 137 25.84 0.56 9.50
CA PRO A 137 27.27 0.58 9.77
C PRO A 137 27.98 -0.73 9.44
#